data_7915770d6ae78c083cac1ee9be7462f6
#
_entry.id   7915770d6ae78c083cac1ee9be7462f6
#
_cell.length_a   1.000
_cell.length_b   1.000
_cell.length_c   1.000
_cell.angle_alpha   90.00
_cell.angle_beta   90.00
_cell.angle_gamma   90.00
#
_symmetry.space_group_name_H-M   'P 1'
#
loop_
_entity.id
_entity.type
_entity.pdbx_description
1 polymer ?
#
loop_
_entity_poly.entity_id
_entity_poly.type
_entity_poly.pdbx_seq_one_letter_code
_entity_poly.pdbx_strand_id
1 'polypeptide(L)'
;MAIVVVYDRGSASPREVIALGRTAPVLVVLADSEHARQVGPLFEENCAGVVTSADGDGAVVARLREHGAEGILTFSERMLADTARLAGLLGLPYNTPETVRVLTDKAAQRRRLREAGVDSVRSALLTDADGWRAALAEVGLPAVVKPVRGEGSRNTVLVTDPDRGAAVVEEFLRTEPALVVEEFLRGADCAPFGDYVSVESAVTPGGIRHLAVTGKLPLAPPFRESGQFWPSQLAPGPEAEVVDLADRALRALGVTHGLVHTEIKLTAAGPRLIEVNGRLGGDQTDLAGRSVGLDLVALAAELALGRDVDPRPVRPERVHFQYYTPGPTSGGRLTRVDGRAAVRALPGVDSYRLSVRPGTELAAGTSTTLLDMLCGSAADHRGMTALVEQAIALLAYEFVVDGRPVTRTARDLLDHV
;
A
#
# COMPACT_ATOMS: atom_id res chain seq x y z
N MET A 1 8.55 21.06 20.98
CA MET A 1 8.83 19.84 20.16
C MET A 1 7.51 19.22 19.76
N ALA A 2 7.09 19.39 18.51
CA ALA A 2 5.85 18.84 17.98
C ALA A 2 6.12 18.10 16.67
N ILE A 3 5.29 17.07 16.37
CA ILE A 3 5.36 16.33 15.13
C ILE A 3 4.24 16.78 14.20
N VAL A 4 4.59 17.00 12.93
CA VAL A 4 3.63 17.35 11.89
C VAL A 4 3.25 16.10 11.12
N VAL A 5 1.95 15.82 11.00
CA VAL A 5 1.40 14.79 10.13
C VAL A 5 0.63 15.46 9.00
N VAL A 6 1.15 15.35 7.76
CA VAL A 6 0.43 15.81 6.56
C VAL A 6 -0.54 14.70 6.17
N TYR A 7 -1.83 14.96 6.34
CA TYR A 7 -2.84 13.90 6.41
C TYR A 7 -3.85 13.94 5.26
N ASP A 8 -4.01 12.79 4.63
CA ASP A 8 -5.18 12.33 3.88
C ASP A 8 -5.33 10.82 4.12
N ARG A 9 -6.27 10.16 3.45
CA ARG A 9 -6.41 8.70 3.51
C ARG A 9 -5.07 8.03 3.16
N GLY A 10 -4.66 7.08 3.97
CA GLY A 10 -3.38 6.38 3.83
C GLY A 10 -3.29 5.14 4.71
N SER A 11 -2.08 4.69 4.99
CA SER A 11 -1.79 3.48 5.75
C SER A 11 -1.96 3.59 7.27
N ALA A 12 -2.17 4.80 7.81
CA ALA A 12 -2.53 5.01 9.21
C ALA A 12 -3.91 5.63 9.34
N SER A 13 -4.73 5.09 10.24
CA SER A 13 -6.05 5.62 10.57
C SER A 13 -5.96 6.92 11.39
N PRO A 14 -7.03 7.75 11.45
CA PRO A 14 -7.07 8.93 12.33
C PRO A 14 -6.74 8.61 13.78
N ARG A 15 -7.19 7.46 14.29
CA ARG A 15 -6.93 7.04 15.68
C ARG A 15 -5.46 6.76 15.94
N GLU A 16 -4.77 6.14 14.99
CA GLU A 16 -3.34 5.87 15.09
C GLU A 16 -2.54 7.17 15.04
N VAL A 17 -2.92 8.12 14.19
CA VAL A 17 -2.31 9.46 14.15
C VAL A 17 -2.51 10.21 15.47
N ILE A 18 -3.72 10.22 16.04
CA ILE A 18 -4.00 10.82 17.34
C ILE A 18 -3.17 10.16 18.44
N ALA A 19 -2.99 8.85 18.38
CA ALA A 19 -2.20 8.11 19.36
C ALA A 19 -0.72 8.54 19.41
N LEU A 20 -0.20 9.18 18.36
CA LEU A 20 1.14 9.81 18.36
C LEU A 20 1.28 10.92 19.43
N GLY A 21 0.15 11.45 19.93
CA GLY A 21 0.16 12.38 21.07
C GLY A 21 0.83 11.83 22.32
N ARG A 22 1.04 10.52 22.41
CA ARG A 22 1.86 9.88 23.48
C ARG A 22 3.36 10.05 23.26
N THR A 23 3.80 10.25 22.01
CA THR A 23 5.21 10.44 21.64
C THR A 23 5.60 11.91 21.66
N ALA A 24 4.77 12.78 21.08
CA ALA A 24 4.95 14.23 21.01
C ALA A 24 3.60 14.91 20.69
N PRO A 25 3.42 16.21 20.99
CA PRO A 25 2.28 16.98 20.50
C PRO A 25 2.13 16.85 18.98
N VAL A 26 0.94 16.52 18.50
CA VAL A 26 0.66 16.30 17.08
C VAL A 26 0.03 17.53 16.46
N LEU A 27 0.62 17.99 15.36
CA LEU A 27 0.07 19.01 14.48
C LEU A 27 -0.37 18.33 13.19
N VAL A 28 -1.60 18.57 12.76
CA VAL A 28 -2.14 17.93 11.55
C VAL A 28 -2.31 18.98 10.44
N VAL A 29 -1.75 18.70 9.27
CA VAL A 29 -2.02 19.46 8.05
C VAL A 29 -2.99 18.62 7.22
N LEU A 30 -4.25 19.04 7.16
CA LEU A 30 -5.29 18.35 6.41
C LEU A 30 -5.19 18.67 4.91
N ALA A 31 -5.27 17.65 4.08
CA ALA A 31 -5.46 17.83 2.64
C ALA A 31 -6.81 18.50 2.33
N ASP A 32 -6.91 19.17 1.20
CA ASP A 32 -8.21 19.62 0.66
C ASP A 32 -8.92 18.45 -0.03
N SER A 33 -9.41 17.51 0.77
CA SER A 33 -10.16 16.33 0.30
C SER A 33 -11.44 16.15 1.10
N GLU A 34 -12.41 15.44 0.54
CA GLU A 34 -13.65 15.10 1.25
C GLU A 34 -13.36 14.26 2.50
N HIS A 35 -12.45 13.29 2.38
CA HIS A 35 -12.06 12.45 3.52
C HIS A 35 -11.44 13.27 4.66
N ALA A 36 -10.51 14.18 4.34
CA ALA A 36 -9.87 15.03 5.34
C ALA A 36 -10.89 15.94 6.05
N ARG A 37 -11.85 16.51 5.30
CA ARG A 37 -12.95 17.30 5.89
C ARG A 37 -13.86 16.48 6.82
N GLN A 38 -14.15 15.22 6.47
CA GLN A 38 -14.96 14.33 7.30
C GLN A 38 -14.29 13.98 8.63
N VAL A 39 -12.97 13.81 8.65
CA VAL A 39 -12.22 13.42 9.86
C VAL A 39 -11.61 14.62 10.61
N GLY A 40 -11.60 15.79 10.02
CA GLY A 40 -11.05 17.02 10.59
C GLY A 40 -11.50 17.30 12.03
N PRO A 41 -12.80 17.27 12.35
CA PRO A 41 -13.28 17.49 13.72
C PRO A 41 -12.67 16.53 14.75
N LEU A 42 -12.38 15.29 14.36
CA LEU A 42 -11.74 14.33 15.26
C LEU A 42 -10.29 14.76 15.62
N PHE A 43 -9.56 15.33 14.68
CA PHE A 43 -8.22 15.86 14.93
C PHE A 43 -8.25 17.16 15.73
N GLU A 44 -9.22 18.07 15.45
CA GLU A 44 -9.39 19.31 16.19
C GLU A 44 -9.64 19.08 17.70
N GLU A 45 -10.37 18.01 18.04
CA GLU A 45 -10.66 17.63 19.42
C GLU A 45 -9.46 16.96 20.12
N ASN A 46 -8.54 16.32 19.40
CA ASN A 46 -7.58 15.39 19.99
C ASN A 46 -6.10 15.71 19.69
N CYS A 47 -5.80 16.69 18.82
CA CYS A 47 -4.43 17.07 18.47
C CYS A 47 -4.08 18.47 18.98
N ALA A 48 -2.79 18.78 19.03
CA ALA A 48 -2.29 20.06 19.51
C ALA A 48 -2.61 21.23 18.58
N GLY A 49 -2.84 20.96 17.30
CA GLY A 49 -3.26 21.94 16.30
C GLY A 49 -3.60 21.29 14.98
N VAL A 50 -4.54 21.91 14.27
CA VAL A 50 -4.96 21.50 12.92
C VAL A 50 -4.92 22.71 12.01
N VAL A 51 -4.39 22.53 10.82
CA VAL A 51 -4.39 23.50 9.73
C VAL A 51 -4.80 22.79 8.44
N THR A 52 -5.30 23.54 7.46
CA THR A 52 -5.62 22.97 6.13
C THR A 52 -4.60 23.40 5.10
N SER A 53 -4.26 22.54 4.16
CA SER A 53 -3.39 22.89 3.03
C SER A 53 -3.99 24.00 2.15
N ALA A 54 -5.31 24.19 2.18
CA ALA A 54 -6.01 25.26 1.48
C ALA A 54 -5.67 26.68 2.00
N ASP A 55 -5.12 26.81 3.22
CA ASP A 55 -4.72 28.11 3.79
C ASP A 55 -3.48 28.70 3.10
N GLY A 56 -2.80 27.91 2.26
CA GLY A 56 -1.58 28.28 1.57
C GLY A 56 -0.33 28.15 2.42
N ASP A 57 0.82 27.90 1.76
CA ASP A 57 2.08 27.55 2.41
C ASP A 57 2.53 28.52 3.47
N GLY A 58 2.41 29.82 3.21
CA GLY A 58 2.86 30.86 4.16
C GLY A 58 2.13 30.80 5.50
N ALA A 59 0.81 30.64 5.48
CA ALA A 59 -0.02 30.53 6.67
C ALA A 59 0.23 29.19 7.40
N VAL A 60 0.28 28.09 6.64
CA VAL A 60 0.56 26.75 7.20
C VAL A 60 1.92 26.74 7.91
N VAL A 61 3.00 27.18 7.24
CA VAL A 61 4.35 27.21 7.81
C VAL A 61 4.43 28.11 9.04
N ALA A 62 3.79 29.29 9.01
CA ALA A 62 3.77 30.19 10.18
C ALA A 62 3.14 29.50 11.40
N ARG A 63 1.99 28.86 11.22
CA ARG A 63 1.30 28.13 12.29
C ARG A 63 2.13 26.95 12.82
N LEU A 64 2.73 26.17 11.93
CA LEU A 64 3.57 25.04 12.34
C LEU A 64 4.79 25.46 13.13
N ARG A 65 5.45 26.59 12.75
CA ARG A 65 6.56 27.18 13.50
C ARG A 65 6.12 27.71 14.88
N GLU A 66 5.00 28.40 14.95
CA GLU A 66 4.42 28.89 16.21
C GLU A 66 4.22 27.77 17.22
N HIS A 67 3.82 26.58 16.75
CA HIS A 67 3.61 25.40 17.59
C HIS A 67 4.85 24.53 17.78
N GLY A 68 6.02 24.95 17.34
CA GLY A 68 7.30 24.28 17.60
C GLY A 68 7.44 22.95 16.83
N ALA A 69 7.09 22.93 15.53
CA ALA A 69 7.27 21.78 14.65
C ALA A 69 8.76 21.40 14.54
N GLU A 70 9.11 20.16 14.85
CA GLU A 70 10.49 19.64 14.80
C GLU A 70 10.62 18.36 13.97
N GLY A 71 9.53 17.68 13.67
CA GLY A 71 9.48 16.52 12.79
C GLY A 71 8.28 16.60 11.86
N ILE A 72 8.38 15.99 10.68
CA ILE A 72 7.30 15.94 9.70
C ILE A 72 7.24 14.57 9.03
N LEU A 73 6.03 14.06 8.83
CA LEU A 73 5.79 12.80 8.14
C LEU A 73 4.41 12.75 7.48
N THR A 74 4.19 11.73 6.66
CA THR A 74 2.87 11.33 6.17
C THR A 74 2.76 9.82 6.08
N PHE A 75 1.52 9.31 6.13
CA PHE A 75 1.15 7.92 5.86
C PHE A 75 0.35 7.79 4.56
N SER A 76 0.18 8.89 3.82
CA SER A 76 -0.59 8.95 2.57
C SER A 76 0.33 9.14 1.37
N GLU A 77 0.19 8.28 0.37
CA GLU A 77 0.92 8.38 -0.89
C GLU A 77 0.70 9.75 -1.56
N ARG A 78 -0.53 10.25 -1.50
CA ARG A 78 -0.94 11.52 -2.11
C ARG A 78 -0.28 12.73 -1.47
N MET A 79 0.10 12.61 -0.17
CA MET A 79 0.66 13.72 0.60
C MET A 79 2.19 13.74 0.64
N LEU A 80 2.87 12.79 0.00
CA LEU A 80 4.34 12.74 -0.02
C LEU A 80 4.95 14.04 -0.59
N ALA A 81 4.40 14.56 -1.70
CA ALA A 81 4.91 15.78 -2.34
C ALA A 81 4.71 17.02 -1.46
N ASP A 82 3.53 17.17 -0.86
CA ASP A 82 3.24 18.27 0.08
C ASP A 82 4.10 18.18 1.33
N THR A 83 4.32 16.96 1.84
CA THR A 83 5.19 16.73 2.99
C THR A 83 6.62 17.17 2.69
N ALA A 84 7.19 16.77 1.54
CA ALA A 84 8.54 17.18 1.15
C ALA A 84 8.65 18.71 0.95
N ARG A 85 7.64 19.33 0.37
CA ARG A 85 7.58 20.79 0.18
C ARG A 85 7.52 21.54 1.51
N LEU A 86 6.64 21.13 2.42
CA LEU A 86 6.53 21.72 3.75
C LEU A 86 7.77 21.47 4.59
N ALA A 87 8.38 20.28 4.51
CA ALA A 87 9.64 19.96 5.16
C ALA A 87 10.74 20.95 4.74
N GLY A 88 10.88 21.19 3.43
CA GLY A 88 11.84 22.15 2.88
C GLY A 88 11.60 23.59 3.38
N LEU A 89 10.34 24.05 3.43
CA LEU A 89 9.98 25.38 3.93
C LEU A 89 10.20 25.54 5.43
N LEU A 90 10.06 24.45 6.19
CA LEU A 90 10.30 24.43 7.65
C LEU A 90 11.77 24.21 8.01
N GLY A 91 12.58 23.73 7.08
CA GLY A 91 13.96 23.30 7.34
C GLY A 91 14.04 21.97 8.11
N LEU A 92 13.01 21.12 7.99
CA LEU A 92 12.94 19.83 8.67
C LEU A 92 13.52 18.70 7.80
N PRO A 93 14.16 17.68 8.42
CA PRO A 93 14.63 16.51 7.70
C PRO A 93 13.48 15.74 7.05
N TYR A 94 13.65 15.44 5.75
CA TYR A 94 12.74 14.59 4.97
C TYR A 94 13.42 14.18 3.66
N ASN A 95 12.76 13.34 2.86
CA ASN A 95 13.19 13.05 1.49
C ASN A 95 13.10 14.31 0.63
N THR A 96 14.06 14.49 -0.29
CA THR A 96 14.06 15.65 -1.18
C THR A 96 12.82 15.65 -2.11
N PRO A 97 12.37 16.80 -2.61
CA PRO A 97 11.29 16.85 -3.60
C PRO A 97 11.57 16.00 -4.84
N GLU A 98 12.83 15.89 -5.27
CA GLU A 98 13.22 15.02 -6.39
C GLU A 98 13.09 13.53 -6.04
N THR A 99 13.53 13.10 -4.86
CA THR A 99 13.32 11.74 -4.36
C THR A 99 11.84 11.39 -4.32
N VAL A 100 11.02 12.28 -3.77
CA VAL A 100 9.56 12.08 -3.67
C VAL A 100 8.91 12.03 -5.07
N ARG A 101 9.35 12.89 -6.00
CA ARG A 101 8.88 12.85 -7.38
C ARG A 101 9.13 11.48 -8.02
N VAL A 102 10.32 10.91 -7.80
CA VAL A 102 10.65 9.57 -8.31
C VAL A 102 9.86 8.46 -7.61
N LEU A 103 9.63 8.58 -6.32
CA LEU A 103 8.82 7.60 -5.57
C LEU A 103 7.35 7.59 -6.00
N THR A 104 6.77 8.74 -6.34
CA THR A 104 5.35 8.88 -6.71
C THR A 104 5.06 8.80 -8.20
N ASP A 105 6.08 8.62 -9.03
CA ASP A 105 5.99 8.52 -10.50
C ASP A 105 6.61 7.20 -10.97
N LYS A 106 5.77 6.23 -11.31
CA LYS A 106 6.19 4.87 -11.69
C LYS A 106 7.14 4.85 -12.89
N ALA A 107 6.93 5.73 -13.86
CA ALA A 107 7.81 5.82 -15.03
C ALA A 107 9.19 6.40 -14.65
N ALA A 108 9.21 7.43 -13.81
CA ALA A 108 10.47 7.98 -13.28
C ALA A 108 11.20 6.98 -12.40
N GLN A 109 10.47 6.23 -11.57
CA GLN A 109 11.02 5.17 -10.73
C GLN A 109 11.68 4.07 -11.56
N ARG A 110 10.99 3.55 -12.61
CA ARG A 110 11.56 2.56 -13.53
C ARG A 110 12.81 3.07 -14.23
N ARG A 111 12.80 4.30 -14.72
CA ARG A 111 13.97 4.90 -15.37
C ARG A 111 15.16 4.99 -14.41
N ARG A 112 14.97 5.50 -13.20
CA ARG A 112 16.03 5.64 -12.20
C ARG A 112 16.62 4.28 -11.80
N LEU A 113 15.80 3.26 -11.59
CA LEU A 113 16.24 1.92 -11.24
C LEU A 113 17.03 1.26 -12.39
N ARG A 114 16.62 1.50 -13.62
CA ARG A 114 17.33 1.02 -14.83
C ARG A 114 18.69 1.70 -14.98
N GLU A 115 18.74 3.03 -14.86
CA GLU A 115 19.97 3.82 -14.93
C GLU A 115 20.99 3.42 -13.85
N ALA A 116 20.50 3.04 -12.67
CA ALA A 116 21.33 2.55 -11.58
C ALA A 116 21.71 1.06 -11.69
N GLY A 117 21.25 0.35 -12.72
CA GLY A 117 21.50 -1.08 -12.89
C GLY A 117 20.87 -1.98 -11.83
N VAL A 118 19.84 -1.50 -11.12
CA VAL A 118 19.16 -2.24 -10.05
C VAL A 118 18.11 -3.18 -10.59
N ASP A 119 17.31 -2.72 -11.55
CA ASP A 119 16.29 -3.53 -12.23
C ASP A 119 16.18 -3.12 -13.70
N SER A 120 15.80 -4.08 -14.55
CA SER A 120 15.72 -3.93 -15.99
C SER A 120 14.32 -4.16 -16.55
N VAL A 121 13.26 -3.96 -15.73
CA VAL A 121 11.87 -4.04 -16.20
C VAL A 121 11.67 -3.10 -17.37
N ARG A 122 11.24 -3.65 -18.53
CA ARG A 122 10.92 -2.85 -19.71
C ARG A 122 9.66 -2.06 -19.44
N SER A 123 9.70 -0.77 -19.73
CA SER A 123 8.59 0.12 -19.46
C SER A 123 8.59 1.31 -20.42
N ALA A 124 7.41 1.74 -20.83
CA ALA A 124 7.18 2.92 -21.67
C ALA A 124 6.16 3.85 -21.01
N LEU A 125 6.39 5.17 -21.14
CA LEU A 125 5.44 6.20 -20.72
C LEU A 125 4.47 6.48 -21.86
N LEU A 126 3.17 6.58 -21.54
CA LEU A 126 2.09 6.89 -22.45
C LEU A 126 1.34 8.15 -21.98
N THR A 127 1.36 9.19 -22.80
CA THR A 127 0.61 10.45 -22.55
C THR A 127 -0.55 10.65 -23.52
N ASP A 128 -0.59 9.87 -24.59
CA ASP A 128 -1.64 9.81 -25.60
C ASP A 128 -1.82 8.39 -26.13
N ALA A 129 -2.98 8.11 -26.72
CA ALA A 129 -3.31 6.78 -27.22
C ALA A 129 -2.53 6.40 -28.49
N ASP A 130 -2.10 7.37 -29.29
CA ASP A 130 -1.35 7.12 -30.52
C ASP A 130 0.01 6.47 -30.24
N GLY A 131 0.57 6.73 -29.05
CA GLY A 131 1.82 6.13 -28.57
C GLY A 131 1.73 4.62 -28.26
N TRP A 132 0.53 4.03 -28.21
CA TRP A 132 0.34 2.64 -27.79
C TRP A 132 1.17 1.61 -28.56
N ARG A 133 1.18 1.72 -29.91
CA ARG A 133 1.95 0.78 -30.74
C ARG A 133 3.46 0.85 -30.51
N ALA A 134 3.97 2.06 -30.28
CA ALA A 134 5.38 2.27 -29.98
C ALA A 134 5.73 1.70 -28.59
N ALA A 135 4.90 1.97 -27.58
CA ALA A 135 5.05 1.41 -26.24
C ALA A 135 5.04 -0.13 -26.26
N LEU A 136 4.12 -0.70 -27.04
CA LEU A 136 4.03 -2.15 -27.18
C LEU A 136 5.24 -2.77 -27.88
N ALA A 137 5.82 -2.08 -28.87
CA ALA A 137 7.04 -2.52 -29.53
C ALA A 137 8.26 -2.52 -28.59
N GLU A 138 8.31 -1.58 -27.64
CA GLU A 138 9.37 -1.52 -26.61
C GLU A 138 9.17 -2.58 -25.51
N VAL A 139 7.95 -2.74 -25.02
CA VAL A 139 7.65 -3.55 -23.83
C VAL A 139 7.36 -5.01 -24.21
N GLY A 140 6.59 -5.25 -25.26
CA GLY A 140 6.07 -6.56 -25.69
C GLY A 140 4.82 -6.97 -24.90
N LEU A 141 4.25 -8.13 -25.29
CA LEU A 141 3.13 -8.76 -24.60
C LEU A 141 3.55 -10.06 -23.91
N PRO A 142 2.91 -10.44 -22.79
CA PRO A 142 1.89 -9.68 -22.07
C PRO A 142 2.48 -8.46 -21.38
N ALA A 143 1.66 -7.41 -21.22
CA ALA A 143 2.04 -6.16 -20.59
C ALA A 143 1.06 -5.75 -19.49
N VAL A 144 1.54 -4.97 -18.53
CA VAL A 144 0.70 -4.31 -17.51
C VAL A 144 0.55 -2.85 -17.87
N VAL A 145 -0.69 -2.38 -17.97
CA VAL A 145 -1.04 -0.96 -18.15
C VAL A 145 -1.58 -0.43 -16.83
N LYS A 146 -1.01 0.66 -16.33
CA LYS A 146 -1.41 1.29 -15.07
C LYS A 146 -1.13 2.81 -15.09
N PRO A 147 -1.83 3.62 -14.26
CA PRO A 147 -1.52 5.03 -14.12
C PRO A 147 -0.08 5.26 -13.64
N VAL A 148 0.53 6.34 -14.09
CA VAL A 148 1.86 6.77 -13.60
C VAL A 148 1.81 7.02 -12.09
N ARG A 149 0.69 7.57 -11.58
CA ARG A 149 0.47 7.82 -10.17
C ARG A 149 -0.79 7.12 -9.67
N GLY A 150 -0.74 6.55 -8.48
CA GLY A 150 -1.88 5.88 -7.85
C GLY A 150 -1.45 4.72 -6.99
N GLU A 151 -2.41 4.22 -6.21
CA GLU A 151 -2.25 3.16 -5.22
C GLU A 151 -3.42 2.17 -5.30
N GLY A 152 -3.32 1.00 -4.62
CA GLY A 152 -4.39 0.02 -4.50
C GLY A 152 -4.81 -0.62 -5.83
N SER A 153 -3.89 -0.83 -6.74
CA SER A 153 -4.11 -1.44 -8.08
C SER A 153 -5.17 -0.73 -8.93
N ARG A 154 -5.49 0.54 -8.61
CA ARG A 154 -6.45 1.33 -9.37
C ARG A 154 -6.02 1.43 -10.84
N ASN A 155 -6.95 1.12 -11.76
CA ASN A 155 -6.71 1.13 -13.21
C ASN A 155 -5.46 0.33 -13.62
N THR A 156 -5.20 -0.80 -12.94
CA THR A 156 -4.10 -1.72 -13.29
C THR A 156 -4.66 -2.94 -13.98
N VAL A 157 -4.24 -3.19 -15.22
CA VAL A 157 -4.80 -4.25 -16.09
C VAL A 157 -3.68 -5.01 -16.79
N LEU A 158 -3.84 -6.33 -16.87
CA LEU A 158 -3.03 -7.20 -17.71
C LEU A 158 -3.57 -7.17 -19.14
N VAL A 159 -2.71 -6.84 -20.08
CA VAL A 159 -3.00 -6.82 -21.52
C VAL A 159 -2.26 -7.98 -22.19
N THR A 160 -3.02 -8.83 -22.87
CA THR A 160 -2.50 -9.97 -23.63
C THR A 160 -2.80 -9.85 -25.13
N ASP A 161 -3.66 -8.90 -25.50
CA ASP A 161 -4.10 -8.64 -26.87
C ASP A 161 -3.90 -7.16 -27.21
N PRO A 162 -3.30 -6.82 -28.38
CA PRO A 162 -2.98 -5.44 -28.76
C PRO A 162 -4.20 -4.52 -28.89
N ASP A 163 -5.31 -5.04 -29.47
CA ASP A 163 -6.49 -4.21 -29.77
C ASP A 163 -7.28 -3.94 -28.48
N ARG A 164 -7.39 -4.97 -27.61
CA ARG A 164 -7.93 -4.77 -26.25
C ARG A 164 -7.09 -3.78 -25.46
N GLY A 165 -5.77 -3.83 -25.59
CA GLY A 165 -4.86 -2.90 -24.96
C GLY A 165 -5.07 -1.45 -25.43
N ALA A 166 -5.29 -1.22 -26.72
CA ALA A 166 -5.61 0.09 -27.26
C ALA A 166 -6.89 0.65 -26.63
N ALA A 167 -7.96 -0.15 -26.54
CA ALA A 167 -9.21 0.27 -25.93
C ALA A 167 -9.04 0.64 -24.43
N VAL A 168 -8.26 -0.15 -23.67
CA VAL A 168 -7.93 0.13 -22.26
C VAL A 168 -7.16 1.45 -22.11
N VAL A 169 -6.18 1.68 -22.98
CA VAL A 169 -5.38 2.92 -22.98
C VAL A 169 -6.27 4.13 -23.26
N GLU A 170 -7.12 4.07 -24.27
CA GLU A 170 -8.08 5.14 -24.60
C GLU A 170 -9.03 5.42 -23.42
N GLU A 171 -9.54 4.36 -22.76
CA GLU A 171 -10.42 4.50 -21.61
C GLU A 171 -9.71 5.20 -20.45
N PHE A 172 -8.52 4.72 -20.08
CA PHE A 172 -7.80 5.23 -18.91
C PHE A 172 -7.30 6.65 -19.12
N LEU A 173 -6.83 7.03 -20.31
CA LEU A 173 -6.37 8.38 -20.61
C LEU A 173 -7.48 9.44 -20.59
N ARG A 174 -8.77 9.04 -20.50
CA ARG A 174 -9.85 10.02 -20.27
C ARG A 174 -9.82 10.61 -18.86
N THR A 175 -9.26 9.90 -17.90
CA THR A 175 -9.23 10.29 -16.48
C THR A 175 -7.84 10.38 -15.91
N GLU A 176 -6.86 9.72 -16.52
CA GLU A 176 -5.47 9.70 -16.09
C GLU A 176 -4.62 10.58 -17.03
N PRO A 177 -3.76 11.45 -16.49
CA PRO A 177 -2.91 12.31 -17.31
C PRO A 177 -1.82 11.56 -18.08
N ALA A 178 -1.42 10.39 -17.57
CA ALA A 178 -0.42 9.52 -18.17
C ALA A 178 -0.51 8.10 -17.62
N LEU A 179 -0.10 7.14 -18.44
CA LEU A 179 -0.01 5.72 -18.09
C LEU A 179 1.44 5.25 -18.22
N VAL A 180 1.78 4.21 -17.49
CA VAL A 180 2.97 3.41 -17.72
C VAL A 180 2.57 2.03 -18.22
N VAL A 181 3.24 1.58 -19.28
CA VAL A 181 3.16 0.23 -19.82
C VAL A 181 4.41 -0.51 -19.39
N GLU A 182 4.27 -1.65 -18.73
CA GLU A 182 5.40 -2.44 -18.23
C GLU A 182 5.30 -3.88 -18.70
N GLU A 183 6.43 -4.54 -18.91
CA GLU A 183 6.42 -5.99 -19.15
C GLU A 183 5.78 -6.72 -17.97
N PHE A 184 4.96 -7.71 -18.27
CA PHE A 184 4.37 -8.55 -17.24
C PHE A 184 5.42 -9.49 -16.64
N LEU A 185 5.73 -9.31 -15.36
CA LEU A 185 6.62 -10.18 -14.61
C LEU A 185 5.91 -11.51 -14.29
N ARG A 186 6.32 -12.57 -14.97
CA ARG A 186 5.81 -13.92 -14.68
C ARG A 186 6.36 -14.38 -13.34
N GLY A 187 5.46 -14.65 -12.39
CA GLY A 187 5.81 -15.18 -11.08
C GLY A 187 6.31 -16.62 -11.15
N ALA A 188 7.13 -17.00 -10.18
CA ALA A 188 7.45 -18.40 -9.90
C ALA A 188 6.22 -19.12 -9.32
N ASP A 189 6.23 -20.45 -9.34
CA ASP A 189 5.23 -21.24 -8.61
C ASP A 189 5.49 -21.14 -7.10
N CYS A 190 4.68 -20.35 -6.44
CA CYS A 190 4.73 -20.09 -5.00
C CYS A 190 3.52 -20.66 -4.25
N ALA A 191 2.65 -21.44 -4.94
CA ALA A 191 1.42 -21.95 -4.34
C ALA A 191 1.68 -22.67 -3.00
N PRO A 192 0.84 -22.46 -1.98
CA PRO A 192 -0.44 -21.73 -1.96
C PRO A 192 -0.30 -20.21 -1.68
N PHE A 193 0.90 -19.65 -1.72
CA PHE A 193 1.17 -18.24 -1.45
C PHE A 193 1.19 -17.43 -2.74
N GLY A 194 1.15 -16.10 -2.60
CA GLY A 194 1.38 -15.16 -3.70
C GLY A 194 2.82 -15.23 -4.21
N ASP A 195 2.99 -14.96 -5.49
CA ASP A 195 4.28 -14.89 -6.18
C ASP A 195 4.96 -13.52 -6.02
N TYR A 196 4.67 -12.84 -4.93
CA TYR A 196 5.26 -11.57 -4.55
C TYR A 196 5.34 -11.41 -3.03
N VAL A 197 6.20 -10.52 -2.60
CA VAL A 197 6.40 -10.15 -1.19
C VAL A 197 6.59 -8.65 -1.09
N SER A 198 6.58 -8.11 0.13
CA SER A 198 7.07 -6.76 0.37
C SER A 198 8.16 -6.73 1.44
N VAL A 199 9.06 -5.76 1.33
CA VAL A 199 10.08 -5.46 2.35
C VAL A 199 9.70 -4.17 3.04
N GLU A 200 9.48 -4.27 4.35
CA GLU A 200 9.22 -3.11 5.19
C GLU A 200 10.55 -2.57 5.72
N SER A 201 10.84 -1.31 5.45
CA SER A 201 12.14 -0.71 5.76
C SER A 201 12.00 0.60 6.53
N ALA A 202 12.91 0.83 7.47
CA ALA A 202 13.12 2.13 8.12
C ALA A 202 14.41 2.74 7.57
N VAL A 203 14.32 3.98 7.10
CA VAL A 203 15.45 4.71 6.50
C VAL A 203 15.74 5.98 7.30
N THR A 204 17.00 6.14 7.66
CA THR A 204 17.53 7.30 8.37
C THR A 204 18.81 7.76 7.70
N PRO A 205 19.34 8.95 8.02
CA PRO A 205 20.69 9.35 7.60
C PRO A 205 21.78 8.36 8.03
N GLY A 206 21.54 7.60 9.10
CA GLY A 206 22.46 6.56 9.60
C GLY A 206 22.41 5.25 8.79
N GLY A 207 21.47 5.10 7.87
CA GLY A 207 21.36 3.94 6.99
C GLY A 207 19.95 3.35 6.88
N ILE A 208 19.88 2.22 6.19
CA ILE A 208 18.66 1.47 5.94
C ILE A 208 18.59 0.29 6.92
N ARG A 209 17.42 0.09 7.52
CA ARG A 209 17.11 -1.08 8.35
C ARG A 209 15.87 -1.76 7.79
N HIS A 210 16.02 -2.98 7.29
CA HIS A 210 14.89 -3.80 6.86
C HIS A 210 14.27 -4.47 8.08
N LEU A 211 12.99 -4.20 8.31
CA LEU A 211 12.26 -4.63 9.51
C LEU A 211 11.73 -6.05 9.35
N ALA A 212 11.08 -6.30 8.23
CA ALA A 212 10.48 -7.59 7.92
C ALA A 212 10.30 -7.79 6.41
N VAL A 213 10.24 -9.04 6.00
CA VAL A 213 9.69 -9.44 4.70
C VAL A 213 8.27 -9.96 4.93
N THR A 214 7.32 -9.27 4.30
CA THR A 214 5.89 -9.60 4.36
C THR A 214 5.55 -10.58 3.25
N GLY A 215 5.09 -11.78 3.62
CA GLY A 215 4.50 -12.73 2.67
C GLY A 215 3.12 -12.27 2.23
N LYS A 216 2.71 -12.66 1.04
CA LYS A 216 1.42 -12.28 0.46
C LYS A 216 0.61 -13.51 0.07
N LEU A 217 -0.72 -13.40 0.18
CA LEU A 217 -1.64 -14.38 -0.42
C LEU A 217 -1.77 -14.12 -1.94
N PRO A 218 -2.23 -15.10 -2.72
CA PRO A 218 -2.40 -14.91 -4.16
C PRO A 218 -3.31 -13.72 -4.49
N LEU A 219 -2.94 -12.95 -5.51
CA LEU A 219 -3.79 -11.85 -5.99
C LEU A 219 -5.07 -12.39 -6.64
N ALA A 220 -6.20 -11.79 -6.30
CA ALA A 220 -7.41 -11.97 -7.09
C ALA A 220 -7.31 -11.16 -8.40
N PRO A 221 -7.84 -11.67 -9.53
CA PRO A 221 -7.77 -10.94 -10.80
C PRO A 221 -8.41 -9.55 -10.73
N PRO A 222 -7.85 -8.53 -11.45
CA PRO A 222 -6.61 -8.61 -12.22
C PRO A 222 -5.34 -8.50 -11.37
N PHE A 223 -5.34 -7.77 -10.23
CA PHE A 223 -4.23 -7.56 -9.30
C PHE A 223 -4.71 -7.10 -7.92
N ARG A 224 -5.85 -7.62 -7.44
CA ARG A 224 -6.44 -7.21 -6.17
C ARG A 224 -5.85 -8.02 -5.02
N GLU A 225 -5.36 -7.36 -3.99
CA GLU A 225 -4.79 -8.02 -2.81
C GLU A 225 -5.86 -8.85 -2.07
N SER A 226 -5.45 -10.02 -1.59
CA SER A 226 -6.28 -10.94 -0.80
C SER A 226 -5.74 -11.18 0.61
N GLY A 227 -4.51 -10.75 0.92
CA GLY A 227 -3.95 -10.86 2.26
C GLY A 227 -2.45 -10.83 2.34
N GLN A 228 -1.97 -10.78 3.59
CA GLN A 228 -0.55 -10.69 3.93
C GLN A 228 -0.26 -11.35 5.28
N PHE A 229 1.00 -11.69 5.52
CA PHE A 229 1.40 -12.39 6.74
C PHE A 229 2.88 -12.19 7.10
N TRP A 230 3.19 -12.31 8.39
CA TRP A 230 4.53 -12.33 8.97
C TRP A 230 4.76 -13.62 9.78
N PRO A 231 5.98 -14.23 9.70
CA PRO A 231 7.05 -13.96 8.76
C PRO A 231 6.68 -14.43 7.34
N SER A 232 7.44 -13.99 6.32
CA SER A 232 7.30 -14.51 4.96
C SER A 232 7.57 -16.02 4.90
N GLN A 233 7.06 -16.68 3.85
CA GLN A 233 7.31 -18.11 3.58
C GLN A 233 8.71 -18.39 3.00
N LEU A 234 9.50 -17.34 2.74
CA LEU A 234 10.80 -17.49 2.09
C LEU A 234 11.82 -18.17 3.00
N ALA A 235 12.62 -19.06 2.40
CA ALA A 235 13.82 -19.57 3.03
C ALA A 235 14.89 -18.45 3.15
N PRO A 236 15.89 -18.58 4.04
CA PRO A 236 16.87 -17.51 4.29
C PRO A 236 17.63 -17.00 3.06
N GLY A 237 17.96 -17.87 2.10
CA GLY A 237 18.65 -17.47 0.86
C GLY A 237 17.80 -16.55 -0.02
N PRO A 238 16.63 -16.98 -0.51
CA PRO A 238 15.70 -16.13 -1.26
C PRO A 238 15.24 -14.89 -0.49
N GLU A 239 15.09 -14.95 0.84
CA GLU A 239 14.77 -13.78 1.66
C GLU A 239 15.91 -12.75 1.61
N ALA A 240 17.16 -13.18 1.69
CA ALA A 240 18.32 -12.30 1.59
C ALA A 240 18.43 -11.62 0.20
N GLU A 241 18.12 -12.34 -0.89
CA GLU A 241 18.09 -11.76 -2.25
C GLU A 241 17.01 -10.68 -2.39
N VAL A 242 15.84 -10.90 -1.80
CA VAL A 242 14.74 -9.92 -1.77
C VAL A 242 15.15 -8.67 -0.98
N VAL A 243 15.77 -8.84 0.19
CA VAL A 243 16.26 -7.75 1.05
C VAL A 243 17.37 -6.96 0.34
N ASP A 244 18.33 -7.64 -0.31
CA ASP A 244 19.39 -6.99 -1.09
C ASP A 244 18.82 -6.13 -2.22
N LEU A 245 17.85 -6.67 -2.96
CA LEU A 245 17.19 -5.91 -4.03
C LEU A 245 16.49 -4.65 -3.49
N ALA A 246 15.79 -4.75 -2.35
CA ALA A 246 15.17 -3.61 -1.69
C ALA A 246 16.21 -2.57 -1.25
N ASP A 247 17.33 -2.99 -0.63
CA ASP A 247 18.42 -2.08 -0.21
C ASP A 247 18.98 -1.31 -1.42
N ARG A 248 19.34 -2.01 -2.50
CA ARG A 248 19.85 -1.38 -3.73
C ARG A 248 18.82 -0.40 -4.34
N ALA A 249 17.54 -0.76 -4.33
CA ALA A 249 16.49 0.09 -4.85
C ALA A 249 16.35 1.39 -4.04
N LEU A 250 16.31 1.30 -2.72
CA LEU A 250 16.19 2.48 -1.85
C LEU A 250 17.36 3.43 -2.01
N ARG A 251 18.59 2.90 -2.13
CA ARG A 251 19.79 3.72 -2.40
C ARG A 251 19.73 4.39 -3.78
N ALA A 252 19.36 3.65 -4.81
CA ALA A 252 19.27 4.16 -6.18
C ALA A 252 18.22 5.28 -6.32
N LEU A 253 17.10 5.16 -5.59
CA LEU A 253 16.04 6.15 -5.59
C LEU A 253 16.37 7.37 -4.69
N GLY A 254 17.45 7.30 -3.90
CA GLY A 254 17.87 8.39 -3.02
C GLY A 254 16.98 8.58 -1.80
N VAL A 255 16.39 7.50 -1.29
CA VAL A 255 15.57 7.56 -0.07
C VAL A 255 16.48 7.76 1.14
N THR A 256 16.16 8.74 1.98
CA THR A 256 16.97 9.12 3.15
C THR A 256 16.19 9.10 4.47
N HIS A 257 14.86 9.13 4.42
CA HIS A 257 14.03 9.25 5.62
C HIS A 257 12.72 8.47 5.50
N GLY A 258 12.26 7.94 6.63
CA GLY A 258 10.92 7.43 6.84
C GLY A 258 10.78 5.91 6.73
N LEU A 259 9.55 5.44 6.83
CA LEU A 259 9.19 4.05 6.57
C LEU A 259 8.88 3.86 5.08
N VAL A 260 9.33 2.77 4.52
CA VAL A 260 9.21 2.46 3.08
C VAL A 260 8.71 1.04 2.89
N HIS A 261 7.78 0.89 1.95
CA HIS A 261 7.19 -0.38 1.55
C HIS A 261 7.63 -0.70 0.11
N THR A 262 8.44 -1.76 -0.05
CA THR A 262 9.00 -2.17 -1.34
C THR A 262 8.36 -3.49 -1.79
N GLU A 263 7.63 -3.47 -2.89
CA GLU A 263 6.99 -4.65 -3.47
C GLU A 263 7.90 -5.35 -4.48
N ILE A 264 8.03 -6.66 -4.33
CA ILE A 264 8.96 -7.48 -5.11
C ILE A 264 8.27 -8.74 -5.63
N LYS A 265 8.32 -8.94 -6.94
CA LYS A 265 7.87 -10.15 -7.62
C LYS A 265 8.91 -11.25 -7.49
N LEU A 266 8.47 -12.43 -7.12
CA LEU A 266 9.27 -13.64 -7.08
C LEU A 266 9.20 -14.30 -8.46
N THR A 267 10.29 -14.33 -9.22
CA THR A 267 10.33 -14.96 -10.54
C THR A 267 11.32 -16.12 -10.58
N ALA A 268 11.21 -16.98 -11.59
CA ALA A 268 12.16 -18.09 -11.76
C ALA A 268 13.61 -17.62 -11.99
N ALA A 269 13.81 -16.37 -12.42
CA ALA A 269 15.12 -15.76 -12.63
C ALA A 269 15.63 -14.93 -11.44
N GLY A 270 14.94 -15.00 -10.28
CA GLY A 270 15.22 -14.20 -9.09
C GLY A 270 14.18 -13.08 -8.85
N PRO A 271 14.36 -12.30 -7.79
CA PRO A 271 13.42 -11.26 -7.42
C PRO A 271 13.47 -10.07 -8.40
N ARG A 272 12.31 -9.46 -8.68
CA ARG A 272 12.14 -8.29 -9.55
C ARG A 272 11.28 -7.24 -8.89
N LEU A 273 11.64 -5.98 -9.00
CA LEU A 273 10.88 -4.88 -8.39
C LEU A 273 9.51 -4.70 -9.05
N ILE A 274 8.46 -4.62 -8.23
CA ILE A 274 7.13 -4.15 -8.64
C ILE A 274 7.06 -2.63 -8.44
N GLU A 275 7.29 -2.16 -7.20
CA GLU A 275 7.17 -0.76 -6.84
C GLU A 275 7.85 -0.47 -5.49
N VAL A 276 8.33 0.77 -5.32
CA VAL A 276 8.82 1.31 -4.04
C VAL A 276 7.90 2.45 -3.61
N ASN A 277 7.23 2.29 -2.49
CA ASN A 277 6.31 3.27 -1.92
C ASN A 277 6.99 3.99 -0.75
N GLY A 278 7.10 5.32 -0.82
CA GLY A 278 7.79 6.17 0.19
C GLY A 278 7.02 6.34 1.50
N ARG A 279 6.24 5.35 1.87
CA ARG A 279 5.39 5.33 3.05
C ARG A 279 5.23 3.90 3.58
N LEU A 280 4.64 3.79 4.76
CA LEU A 280 4.24 2.52 5.35
C LEU A 280 3.21 1.78 4.46
N GLY A 281 3.33 0.47 4.33
CA GLY A 281 2.35 -0.38 3.66
C GLY A 281 0.98 -0.39 4.36
N GLY A 282 -0.07 -0.70 3.61
CA GLY A 282 -1.43 -0.82 4.15
C GLY A 282 -1.52 -1.93 5.19
N ASP A 283 -2.23 -1.67 6.29
CA ASP A 283 -2.50 -2.60 7.39
C ASP A 283 -1.25 -3.22 8.08
N GLN A 284 -0.03 -2.78 7.73
CA GLN A 284 1.23 -3.26 8.34
C GLN A 284 1.30 -2.95 9.83
N THR A 285 0.72 -1.83 10.28
CA THR A 285 0.68 -1.45 11.70
C THR A 285 -0.04 -2.50 12.55
N ASP A 286 -1.21 -2.95 12.11
CA ASP A 286 -1.97 -3.99 12.81
C ASP A 286 -1.21 -5.32 12.81
N LEU A 287 -0.62 -5.70 11.67
CA LEU A 287 0.14 -6.94 11.54
C LEU A 287 1.39 -6.93 12.45
N ALA A 288 2.17 -5.84 12.44
CA ALA A 288 3.36 -5.68 13.29
C ALA A 288 2.99 -5.66 14.78
N GLY A 289 1.94 -4.94 15.14
CA GLY A 289 1.44 -4.85 16.52
C GLY A 289 1.03 -6.21 17.08
N ARG A 290 0.27 -7.00 16.32
CA ARG A 290 -0.19 -8.33 16.74
C ARG A 290 0.94 -9.36 16.74
N SER A 291 1.88 -9.27 15.80
CA SER A 291 2.92 -10.29 15.65
C SER A 291 4.07 -10.14 16.65
N VAL A 292 4.54 -8.91 16.89
CA VAL A 292 5.75 -8.64 17.70
C VAL A 292 5.61 -7.44 18.63
N GLY A 293 4.43 -6.83 18.73
CA GLY A 293 4.19 -5.65 19.58
C GLY A 293 4.85 -4.36 19.05
N LEU A 294 5.24 -4.31 17.76
CA LEU A 294 5.88 -3.16 17.16
C LEU A 294 4.84 -2.14 16.67
N ASP A 295 4.90 -0.92 17.23
CA ASP A 295 4.11 0.22 16.78
C ASP A 295 4.85 0.97 15.66
N LEU A 296 4.51 0.66 14.40
CA LEU A 296 5.14 1.28 13.23
C LEU A 296 4.78 2.76 13.08
N VAL A 297 3.63 3.20 13.58
CA VAL A 297 3.24 4.62 13.54
C VAL A 297 4.08 5.43 14.53
N ALA A 298 4.26 4.90 15.75
CA ALA A 298 5.17 5.49 16.73
C ALA A 298 6.62 5.49 16.23
N LEU A 299 7.09 4.39 15.61
CA LEU A 299 8.42 4.34 15.00
C LEU A 299 8.61 5.42 13.93
N ALA A 300 7.63 5.62 13.04
CA ALA A 300 7.68 6.67 12.04
C ALA A 300 7.81 8.07 12.66
N ALA A 301 7.13 8.32 13.78
CA ALA A 301 7.21 9.56 14.52
C ALA A 301 8.60 9.77 15.16
N GLU A 302 9.17 8.75 15.78
CA GLU A 302 10.52 8.78 16.35
C GLU A 302 11.56 9.09 15.26
N LEU A 303 11.45 8.44 14.10
CA LEU A 303 12.32 8.70 12.93
C LEU A 303 12.19 10.14 12.43
N ALA A 304 10.95 10.66 12.31
CA ALA A 304 10.70 12.02 11.84
C ALA A 304 11.22 13.10 12.81
N LEU A 305 11.28 12.79 14.11
CA LEU A 305 11.87 13.65 15.15
C LEU A 305 13.39 13.53 15.21
N GLY A 306 14.02 12.74 14.33
CA GLY A 306 15.46 12.52 14.31
C GLY A 306 16.00 11.80 15.55
N ARG A 307 15.15 11.08 16.28
CA ARG A 307 15.58 10.32 17.46
C ARG A 307 16.41 9.12 17.04
N ASP A 308 17.40 8.79 17.86
CA ASP A 308 18.25 7.62 17.63
C ASP A 308 17.47 6.35 17.98
N VAL A 309 16.84 5.78 16.99
CA VAL A 309 16.15 4.49 17.07
C VAL A 309 16.89 3.49 16.19
N ASP A 310 17.20 2.32 16.73
CA ASP A 310 17.79 1.20 16.00
C ASP A 310 16.74 0.06 15.87
N PRO A 311 15.79 0.20 14.95
CA PRO A 311 14.79 -0.82 14.75
C PRO A 311 15.45 -2.07 14.17
N ARG A 312 15.27 -3.19 14.86
CA ARG A 312 15.87 -4.47 14.45
C ARG A 312 14.92 -5.26 13.57
N PRO A 313 15.46 -6.11 12.67
CA PRO A 313 14.66 -7.08 11.95
C PRO A 313 13.83 -7.93 12.91
N VAL A 314 12.56 -8.11 12.60
CA VAL A 314 11.64 -8.89 13.42
C VAL A 314 11.24 -10.16 12.69
N ARG A 315 11.22 -11.28 13.42
CA ARG A 315 10.76 -12.57 12.93
C ARG A 315 9.89 -13.23 14.00
N PRO A 316 8.56 -13.15 13.84
CA PRO A 316 7.64 -13.82 14.78
C PRO A 316 7.87 -15.33 14.82
N GLU A 317 7.65 -15.96 15.99
CA GLU A 317 7.70 -17.43 16.16
C GLU A 317 6.48 -18.12 15.54
N ARG A 318 5.35 -17.41 15.47
CA ARG A 318 4.09 -17.86 14.85
C ARG A 318 3.82 -17.07 13.60
N VAL A 319 3.05 -17.62 12.69
CA VAL A 319 2.58 -16.89 11.52
C VAL A 319 1.33 -16.09 11.91
N HIS A 320 1.43 -14.76 11.83
CA HIS A 320 0.32 -13.83 11.97
C HIS A 320 -0.10 -13.35 10.59
N PHE A 321 -1.40 -13.27 10.34
CA PHE A 321 -1.92 -12.98 9.00
C PHE A 321 -3.13 -12.05 9.03
N GLN A 322 -3.35 -11.45 7.88
CA GLN A 322 -4.56 -10.73 7.50
C GLN A 322 -5.03 -11.31 6.16
N TYR A 323 -6.30 -11.68 6.10
CA TYR A 323 -6.97 -12.08 4.87
C TYR A 323 -8.04 -11.04 4.54
N TYR A 324 -8.18 -10.72 3.28
CA TYR A 324 -9.14 -9.75 2.76
C TYR A 324 -10.02 -10.40 1.70
N THR A 325 -11.33 -10.18 1.77
CA THR A 325 -12.21 -10.52 0.65
C THR A 325 -12.32 -9.29 -0.27
N PRO A 326 -11.82 -9.35 -1.52
CA PRO A 326 -11.94 -8.24 -2.45
C PRO A 326 -13.39 -8.08 -2.92
N GLY A 327 -13.82 -6.83 -3.16
CA GLY A 327 -15.13 -6.54 -3.72
C GLY A 327 -15.25 -7.00 -5.18
N PRO A 328 -16.48 -7.16 -5.72
CA PRO A 328 -16.67 -7.52 -7.11
C PRO A 328 -16.23 -6.40 -8.06
N THR A 329 -15.57 -6.74 -9.16
CA THR A 329 -15.16 -5.76 -10.19
C THR A 329 -16.34 -5.15 -10.94
N SER A 330 -17.48 -5.83 -10.96
CA SER A 330 -18.74 -5.31 -11.52
C SER A 330 -19.38 -4.21 -10.66
N GLY A 331 -18.89 -3.99 -9.43
CA GLY A 331 -19.56 -3.12 -8.46
C GLY A 331 -20.87 -3.71 -7.94
N GLY A 332 -21.75 -2.84 -7.43
CA GLY A 332 -23.05 -3.21 -6.90
C GLY A 332 -23.21 -2.85 -5.41
N ARG A 333 -24.43 -2.93 -4.88
CA ARG A 333 -24.71 -2.59 -3.48
C ARG A 333 -24.63 -3.84 -2.61
N LEU A 334 -23.68 -3.85 -1.67
CA LEU A 334 -23.59 -4.91 -0.65
C LEU A 334 -24.82 -4.84 0.28
N THR A 335 -25.58 -5.93 0.40
CA THR A 335 -26.80 -5.98 1.24
C THR A 335 -26.64 -6.86 2.46
N ARG A 336 -25.86 -7.95 2.37
CA ARG A 336 -25.68 -8.90 3.48
C ARG A 336 -24.33 -9.60 3.41
N VAL A 337 -23.82 -9.95 4.59
CA VAL A 337 -22.63 -10.81 4.75
C VAL A 337 -22.95 -11.92 5.73
N ASP A 338 -22.92 -13.16 5.25
CA ASP A 338 -23.19 -14.35 6.03
C ASP A 338 -21.87 -15.01 6.49
N GLY A 339 -21.96 -15.90 7.49
CA GLY A 339 -20.82 -16.66 8.03
C GLY A 339 -19.97 -15.95 9.09
N ARG A 340 -20.19 -14.65 9.34
CA ARG A 340 -19.38 -13.82 10.23
C ARG A 340 -19.18 -14.39 11.64
N ALA A 341 -20.25 -14.92 12.27
CA ALA A 341 -20.16 -15.50 13.60
C ALA A 341 -19.37 -16.80 13.61
N ALA A 342 -19.54 -17.64 12.58
CA ALA A 342 -18.81 -18.89 12.40
C ALA A 342 -17.31 -18.62 12.20
N VAL A 343 -16.94 -17.64 11.36
CA VAL A 343 -15.53 -17.25 11.17
C VAL A 343 -14.89 -16.77 12.47
N ARG A 344 -15.59 -15.93 13.26
CA ARG A 344 -15.08 -15.46 14.56
C ARG A 344 -14.88 -16.58 15.58
N ALA A 345 -15.60 -17.68 15.43
CA ALA A 345 -15.51 -18.83 16.33
C ALA A 345 -14.40 -19.83 15.94
N LEU A 346 -13.74 -19.65 14.79
CA LEU A 346 -12.64 -20.52 14.37
C LEU A 346 -11.43 -20.36 15.30
N PRO A 347 -10.84 -21.45 15.81
CA PRO A 347 -9.61 -21.38 16.59
C PRO A 347 -8.46 -20.78 15.75
N GLY A 348 -7.77 -19.78 16.31
CA GLY A 348 -6.69 -19.06 15.63
C GLY A 348 -7.14 -17.77 14.93
N VAL A 349 -8.44 -17.47 14.90
CA VAL A 349 -8.96 -16.17 14.50
C VAL A 349 -8.90 -15.20 15.68
N ASP A 350 -8.16 -14.10 15.52
CA ASP A 350 -8.03 -13.04 16.52
C ASP A 350 -9.17 -12.02 16.38
N SER A 351 -9.51 -11.68 15.13
CA SER A 351 -10.59 -10.74 14.83
C SER A 351 -11.14 -10.91 13.40
N TYR A 352 -12.40 -10.52 13.21
CA TYR A 352 -13.05 -10.39 11.91
C TYR A 352 -13.93 -9.13 11.91
N ARG A 353 -13.68 -8.23 10.95
CA ARG A 353 -14.41 -6.96 10.82
C ARG A 353 -14.83 -6.71 9.38
N LEU A 354 -15.96 -6.04 9.20
CA LEU A 354 -16.35 -5.52 7.88
C LEU A 354 -15.64 -4.19 7.65
N SER A 355 -15.03 -4.05 6.49
CA SER A 355 -14.50 -2.77 5.96
C SER A 355 -15.59 -2.00 5.22
N VAL A 356 -16.51 -2.74 4.58
CA VAL A 356 -17.69 -2.19 3.90
C VAL A 356 -18.96 -2.62 4.65
N ARG A 357 -19.84 -1.66 4.96
CA ARG A 357 -21.11 -1.95 5.64
C ARG A 357 -22.20 -2.35 4.65
N PRO A 358 -23.12 -3.27 5.02
CA PRO A 358 -24.34 -3.49 4.25
C PRO A 358 -25.08 -2.17 4.00
N GLY A 359 -25.56 -1.99 2.78
CA GLY A 359 -26.15 -0.75 2.28
C GLY A 359 -25.21 0.12 1.44
N THR A 360 -23.89 -0.15 1.48
CA THR A 360 -22.90 0.63 0.71
C THR A 360 -22.93 0.24 -0.77
N GLU A 361 -22.93 1.26 -1.63
CA GLU A 361 -22.73 1.12 -3.08
C GLU A 361 -21.24 1.00 -3.38
N LEU A 362 -20.85 -0.02 -4.14
CA LEU A 362 -19.48 -0.26 -4.61
C LEU A 362 -19.38 0.15 -6.07
N ALA A 363 -18.41 0.98 -6.39
CA ALA A 363 -18.11 1.32 -7.77
C ALA A 363 -17.56 0.11 -8.54
N ALA A 364 -17.91 -0.02 -9.80
CA ALA A 364 -17.23 -0.94 -10.70
C ALA A 364 -15.79 -0.50 -10.94
N GLY A 365 -14.88 -1.46 -11.13
CA GLY A 365 -13.47 -1.16 -11.42
C GLY A 365 -12.50 -2.21 -10.90
N THR A 366 -11.21 -1.97 -11.13
CA THR A 366 -10.11 -2.89 -10.76
C THR A 366 -9.43 -2.53 -9.45
N SER A 367 -9.79 -1.40 -8.81
CA SER A 367 -9.25 -1.01 -7.52
C SER A 367 -9.53 -2.06 -6.45
N THR A 368 -8.55 -2.30 -5.60
CA THR A 368 -8.72 -3.18 -4.44
C THR A 368 -9.68 -2.54 -3.44
N THR A 369 -10.93 -3.00 -3.43
CA THR A 369 -11.92 -2.68 -2.39
C THR A 369 -12.01 -3.87 -1.45
N LEU A 370 -11.63 -3.68 -0.19
CA LEU A 370 -11.70 -4.74 0.82
C LEU A 370 -13.08 -4.76 1.44
N LEU A 371 -13.83 -5.85 1.30
CA LEU A 371 -15.16 -6.02 1.93
C LEU A 371 -15.04 -6.22 3.44
N ASP A 372 -14.02 -6.95 3.85
CA ASP A 372 -13.73 -7.28 5.24
C ASP A 372 -12.24 -7.52 5.47
N MET A 373 -11.91 -7.76 6.72
CA MET A 373 -10.59 -8.18 7.16
C MET A 373 -10.73 -9.24 8.24
N LEU A 374 -10.09 -10.38 8.00
CA LEU A 374 -9.85 -11.46 8.95
C LEU A 374 -8.42 -11.38 9.42
N CYS A 375 -8.20 -11.29 10.73
CA CYS A 375 -6.90 -11.37 11.35
C CYS A 375 -6.80 -12.64 12.19
N GLY A 376 -5.65 -13.31 12.13
CA GLY A 376 -5.44 -14.52 12.90
C GLY A 376 -3.97 -14.89 13.04
N SER A 377 -3.73 -16.00 13.75
CA SER A 377 -2.40 -16.59 13.90
C SER A 377 -2.43 -18.11 13.84
N ALA A 378 -1.35 -18.70 13.34
CA ALA A 378 -1.15 -20.14 13.26
C ALA A 378 0.27 -20.53 13.69
N ALA A 379 0.49 -21.80 13.99
CA ALA A 379 1.82 -22.30 14.38
C ALA A 379 2.82 -22.18 13.22
N ASP A 380 2.34 -22.37 12.01
CA ASP A 380 3.13 -22.34 10.78
C ASP A 380 2.28 -21.88 9.57
N HIS A 381 2.91 -21.75 8.42
CA HIS A 381 2.27 -21.32 7.16
C HIS A 381 1.20 -22.33 6.68
N ARG A 382 1.36 -23.62 6.92
CA ARG A 382 0.37 -24.64 6.57
C ARG A 382 -0.90 -24.47 7.42
N GLY A 383 -0.74 -24.26 8.73
CA GLY A 383 -1.86 -23.96 9.61
C GLY A 383 -2.57 -22.67 9.23
N MET A 384 -1.83 -21.64 8.84
CA MET A 384 -2.37 -20.38 8.34
C MET A 384 -3.24 -20.60 7.08
N THR A 385 -2.72 -21.27 6.06
CA THR A 385 -3.47 -21.50 4.81
C THR A 385 -4.72 -22.35 5.06
N ALA A 386 -4.64 -23.37 5.91
CA ALA A 386 -5.79 -24.17 6.29
C ALA A 386 -6.89 -23.36 7.01
N LEU A 387 -6.48 -22.44 7.90
CA LEU A 387 -7.43 -21.56 8.59
C LEU A 387 -8.09 -20.54 7.65
N VAL A 388 -7.32 -19.96 6.73
CA VAL A 388 -7.85 -19.05 5.70
C VAL A 388 -8.86 -19.79 4.82
N GLU A 389 -8.56 -21.00 4.36
CA GLU A 389 -9.48 -21.81 3.55
C GLU A 389 -10.78 -22.15 4.31
N GLN A 390 -10.70 -22.49 5.59
CA GLN A 390 -11.88 -22.70 6.42
C GLN A 390 -12.74 -21.43 6.52
N ALA A 391 -12.12 -20.27 6.70
CA ALA A 391 -12.82 -19.00 6.80
C ALA A 391 -13.52 -18.62 5.46
N ILE A 392 -12.81 -18.76 4.33
CA ILE A 392 -13.32 -18.50 2.98
C ILE A 392 -14.57 -19.35 2.70
N ALA A 393 -14.55 -20.63 3.10
CA ALA A 393 -15.66 -21.55 2.89
C ALA A 393 -16.95 -21.17 3.67
N LEU A 394 -16.83 -20.37 4.72
CA LEU A 394 -17.96 -19.93 5.55
C LEU A 394 -18.57 -18.61 5.09
N LEU A 395 -17.84 -17.80 4.31
CA LEU A 395 -18.23 -16.42 3.97
C LEU A 395 -19.02 -16.39 2.65
N ALA A 396 -20.17 -15.70 2.70
CA ALA A 396 -20.97 -15.37 1.52
C ALA A 396 -21.49 -13.93 1.61
N TYR A 397 -21.61 -13.30 0.44
CA TYR A 397 -21.97 -11.89 0.28
C TYR A 397 -23.14 -11.78 -0.68
N GLU A 398 -24.15 -11.02 -0.29
CA GLU A 398 -25.28 -10.71 -1.15
C GLU A 398 -25.14 -9.27 -1.65
N PHE A 399 -25.24 -9.12 -2.96
CA PHE A 399 -25.20 -7.82 -3.65
C PHE A 399 -26.49 -7.60 -4.41
N VAL A 400 -26.81 -6.35 -4.68
CA VAL A 400 -27.76 -5.97 -5.72
C VAL A 400 -26.97 -5.36 -6.87
N VAL A 401 -27.02 -6.03 -8.02
CA VAL A 401 -26.38 -5.61 -9.28
C VAL A 401 -27.48 -5.44 -10.31
N ASP A 402 -27.60 -4.27 -10.92
CA ASP A 402 -28.66 -3.94 -11.90
C ASP A 402 -30.07 -4.25 -11.37
N GLY A 403 -30.31 -3.96 -10.07
CA GLY A 403 -31.58 -4.18 -9.40
C GLY A 403 -31.90 -5.64 -9.05
N ARG A 404 -30.97 -6.58 -9.28
CA ARG A 404 -31.15 -8.01 -9.02
C ARG A 404 -30.26 -8.48 -7.87
N PRO A 405 -30.77 -9.31 -6.94
CA PRO A 405 -29.94 -9.92 -5.92
C PRO A 405 -29.01 -10.97 -6.51
N VAL A 406 -27.73 -10.90 -6.13
CA VAL A 406 -26.67 -11.84 -6.54
C VAL A 406 -25.90 -12.27 -5.32
N THR A 407 -25.80 -13.58 -5.04
CA THR A 407 -24.94 -14.10 -3.97
C THR A 407 -23.61 -14.54 -4.55
N ARG A 408 -22.51 -14.17 -3.85
CA ARG A 408 -21.14 -14.60 -4.15
C ARG A 408 -20.52 -15.16 -2.88
N THR A 409 -19.84 -16.28 -2.98
CA THR A 409 -18.96 -16.77 -1.92
C THR A 409 -17.66 -15.95 -1.90
N ALA A 410 -16.90 -16.00 -0.81
CA ALA A 410 -15.56 -15.39 -0.80
C ALA A 410 -14.66 -16.01 -1.89
N ARG A 411 -14.82 -17.29 -2.19
CA ARG A 411 -14.11 -17.98 -3.29
C ARG A 411 -14.47 -17.38 -4.66
N ASP A 412 -15.74 -17.17 -4.94
CA ASP A 412 -16.17 -16.55 -6.20
C ASP A 412 -15.55 -15.17 -6.41
N LEU A 413 -15.39 -14.39 -5.32
CA LEU A 413 -14.80 -13.04 -5.37
C LEU A 413 -13.28 -13.06 -5.55
N LEU A 414 -12.61 -14.15 -5.18
CA LEU A 414 -11.18 -14.37 -5.41
C LEU A 414 -10.90 -14.84 -6.85
N ASP A 415 -11.77 -15.67 -7.42
CA ASP A 415 -11.53 -16.38 -8.69
C ASP A 415 -12.03 -15.60 -9.92
N HIS A 416 -12.95 -14.64 -9.75
CA HIS A 416 -13.60 -13.93 -10.86
C HIS A 416 -13.21 -12.43 -10.93
N VAL A 417 -13.09 -12.00 -12.20
CA VAL A 417 -12.92 -10.57 -12.57
C VAL A 417 -14.25 -9.86 -12.54
#